data_85b2ab7dccaa87b1005fe991f2bcbc37
#
_entry.id   85b2ab7dccaa87b1005fe991f2bcbc37
#
_cell.length_a   1.000
_cell.length_b   1.000
_cell.length_c   1.000
_cell.angle_alpha   90.00
_cell.angle_beta   90.00
_cell.angle_gamma   90.00
#
_symmetry.space_group_name_H-M   'P 1'
#
loop_
_entity.id
_entity.type
_entity.pdbx_description
1 polymer ?
#
loop_
_entity_poly.entity_id
_entity_poly.type
_entity_poly.pdbx_seq_one_letter_code
_entity_poly.pdbx_strand_id
1 'polypeptide(L)'
;MKKTLCAVFMAAAMIFTSAALEVDEVELQVPGSIDSVQFQNYGGPHAVIDSAEAIVNIGADLGRRVAVDVESPQVVRPEGKYTLIHVVDSSVNEGRDADILVLNENAGVDHIKNLRRIVTGYLQAAYNYSRDDAETVAAFVTIYNAVYRGQMDVFEKRYKAAVVEELDPAKVGLSTNWEDWAGNTQIVIPLNDVTAELSAVDTTTLTDENVVEALRREEDMGVEVRESMTDIKEREAAGATERAQEAQKEAAVQRREGNVEQAARSAQTATEQQQIADRKNSEVRGDRQSIVEDRKVLSGETVEVVDTSHNLTGLFAIDGSRDLYTLITVNGLTGEIVRRSPVKQIKGKSVYIVTNVSVADEGVETLVSELFIAVCGVNDGHSATRLCLIDADKLELQKQSEQILSEDSALISRGDRYYVVVEDGNGHYVAAFDKNLVLQSRSELPVSASTPLYETSQGLLVTDSAGNPRLLDWNALSLIW
;
A
#
# COMPACT_ATOMS: atom_id res chain seq x y z
N MET A 1 -16.52 -47.19 -69.54
CA MET A 1 -15.79 -46.06 -68.93
C MET A 1 -16.71 -45.41 -67.93
N LYS A 2 -16.59 -45.80 -66.69
CA LYS A 2 -17.42 -45.30 -65.57
C LYS A 2 -16.61 -44.25 -64.80
N LYS A 3 -17.08 -43.05 -64.75
CA LYS A 3 -16.52 -41.97 -63.88
C LYS A 3 -17.26 -42.00 -62.56
N THR A 4 -16.57 -42.42 -61.52
CA THR A 4 -17.06 -42.39 -60.16
C THR A 4 -16.79 -40.99 -59.57
N LEU A 5 -17.88 -40.27 -59.21
CA LEU A 5 -17.85 -38.97 -58.58
C LEU A 5 -17.76 -39.19 -57.08
N CYS A 6 -16.60 -38.92 -56.47
CA CYS A 6 -16.43 -38.88 -55.03
C CYS A 6 -16.98 -37.53 -54.51
N ALA A 7 -18.11 -37.55 -53.85
CA ALA A 7 -18.60 -36.43 -53.05
C ALA A 7 -17.85 -36.42 -51.73
N VAL A 8 -16.98 -35.41 -51.56
CA VAL A 8 -16.37 -35.10 -50.28
C VAL A 8 -17.39 -34.33 -49.48
N PHE A 9 -17.96 -34.98 -48.48
CA PHE A 9 -18.71 -34.31 -47.41
C PHE A 9 -17.70 -33.59 -46.52
N MET A 10 -17.58 -32.28 -46.70
CA MET A 10 -16.87 -31.42 -45.74
C MET A 10 -17.82 -31.21 -44.57
N ALA A 11 -17.67 -32.01 -43.53
CA ALA A 11 -18.28 -31.75 -42.23
C ALA A 11 -17.59 -30.50 -41.67
N ALA A 12 -18.22 -29.36 -41.78
CA ALA A 12 -17.87 -28.19 -41.02
C ALA A 12 -18.14 -28.53 -39.53
N ALA A 13 -17.13 -28.95 -38.83
CA ALA A 13 -17.14 -28.91 -37.39
C ALA A 13 -17.24 -27.45 -37.00
N MET A 14 -18.45 -26.99 -36.67
CA MET A 14 -18.60 -25.78 -35.89
C MET A 14 -17.95 -26.05 -34.54
N ILE A 15 -16.72 -25.61 -34.40
CA ILE A 15 -16.14 -25.42 -33.08
C ILE A 15 -16.97 -24.30 -32.46
N PHE A 16 -17.98 -24.69 -31.68
CA PHE A 16 -18.50 -23.81 -30.67
C PHE A 16 -17.30 -23.57 -29.72
N THR A 17 -16.59 -22.51 -29.95
CA THR A 17 -15.85 -21.89 -28.87
C THR A 17 -16.94 -21.41 -27.89
N SER A 18 -17.38 -22.31 -26.99
CA SER A 18 -17.93 -21.86 -25.74
C SER A 18 -16.86 -20.88 -25.25
N ALA A 19 -17.26 -19.64 -24.99
CA ALA A 19 -16.47 -18.75 -24.18
C ALA A 19 -16.45 -19.42 -22.79
N ALA A 20 -15.66 -20.50 -22.69
CA ALA A 20 -15.33 -21.12 -21.45
C ALA A 20 -14.71 -20.01 -20.63
N LEU A 21 -15.22 -19.82 -19.46
CA LEU A 21 -14.51 -19.14 -18.39
C LEU A 21 -13.07 -19.57 -18.51
N GLU A 22 -12.19 -18.62 -18.68
CA GLU A 22 -10.79 -18.85 -18.99
C GLU A 22 -10.18 -19.73 -17.91
N VAL A 23 -9.97 -21.01 -18.21
CA VAL A 23 -9.27 -21.92 -17.33
C VAL A 23 -7.81 -21.64 -17.53
N ASP A 24 -7.10 -21.22 -16.50
CA ASP A 24 -5.65 -21.09 -16.55
C ASP A 24 -5.05 -22.49 -16.57
N GLU A 25 -4.46 -22.86 -17.71
CA GLU A 25 -3.82 -24.18 -17.87
C GLU A 25 -2.67 -24.36 -16.85
N VAL A 26 -2.06 -23.28 -16.39
CA VAL A 26 -0.98 -23.32 -15.41
C VAL A 26 -1.53 -23.72 -14.03
N GLU A 27 -2.70 -23.23 -13.64
CA GLU A 27 -3.38 -23.65 -12.40
C GLU A 27 -3.75 -25.16 -12.41
N LEU A 28 -3.86 -25.78 -13.59
CA LEU A 28 -4.17 -27.21 -13.76
C LEU A 28 -2.95 -28.12 -13.68
N GLN A 29 -1.75 -27.59 -13.84
CA GLN A 29 -0.54 -28.42 -14.09
C GLN A 29 0.38 -28.59 -12.89
N VAL A 30 0.12 -27.92 -11.76
CA VAL A 30 1.02 -27.99 -10.60
C VAL A 30 0.73 -29.27 -9.79
N PRO A 31 1.65 -30.24 -9.72
CA PRO A 31 1.48 -31.42 -8.88
C PRO A 31 1.58 -31.03 -7.42
N GLY A 32 0.48 -31.18 -6.67
CA GLY A 32 0.41 -30.82 -5.28
C GLY A 32 1.27 -31.65 -4.35
N SER A 33 2.00 -30.99 -3.46
CA SER A 33 2.35 -31.60 -2.19
C SER A 33 1.17 -31.48 -1.23
N ILE A 34 1.04 -32.43 -0.32
CA ILE A 34 -0.08 -32.53 0.65
C ILE A 34 -0.23 -31.26 1.54
N ASP A 35 0.78 -30.39 1.56
CA ASP A 35 0.87 -29.23 2.45
C ASP A 35 0.62 -27.87 1.75
N SER A 36 0.27 -27.85 0.46
CA SER A 36 -0.01 -26.62 -0.27
C SER A 36 -1.49 -26.44 -0.55
N VAL A 37 -2.01 -25.22 -0.41
CA VAL A 37 -3.33 -24.85 -0.88
C VAL A 37 -3.28 -24.78 -2.40
N GLN A 38 -3.76 -25.84 -3.06
CA GLN A 38 -3.90 -25.85 -4.52
C GLN A 38 -5.37 -26.04 -4.87
N PHE A 39 -5.89 -25.14 -5.68
CA PHE A 39 -7.25 -25.25 -6.18
C PHE A 39 -7.27 -26.18 -7.39
N GLN A 40 -8.08 -27.23 -7.30
CA GLN A 40 -8.30 -28.14 -8.42
C GLN A 40 -9.32 -27.51 -9.36
N ASN A 41 -8.89 -27.15 -10.52
CA ASN A 41 -9.72 -26.60 -11.56
C ASN A 41 -10.22 -27.72 -12.48
N TYR A 42 -11.51 -27.71 -12.76
CA TYR A 42 -12.14 -28.71 -13.61
C TYR A 42 -12.96 -28.05 -14.71
N GLY A 43 -12.71 -28.46 -15.94
CA GLY A 43 -13.47 -28.02 -17.12
C GLY A 43 -14.81 -28.75 -17.25
N GLY A 44 -15.66 -28.68 -16.22
CA GLY A 44 -17.00 -29.27 -16.24
C GLY A 44 -18.04 -28.40 -16.97
N PRO A 45 -19.30 -28.85 -17.07
CA PRO A 45 -20.33 -28.05 -17.68
C PRO A 45 -20.60 -26.81 -16.83
N HIS A 46 -20.26 -25.64 -17.37
CA HIS A 46 -20.51 -24.37 -16.74
C HIS A 46 -22.01 -24.05 -16.74
N ALA A 47 -22.53 -23.53 -15.64
CA ALA A 47 -23.82 -22.86 -15.67
C ALA A 47 -23.71 -21.69 -16.67
N VAL A 48 -24.81 -21.38 -17.37
CA VAL A 48 -24.85 -20.38 -18.45
C VAL A 48 -24.55 -18.99 -17.89
N ILE A 49 -23.27 -18.68 -17.78
CA ILE A 49 -22.76 -17.34 -17.46
C ILE A 49 -21.90 -16.93 -18.65
N ASP A 50 -22.43 -15.98 -19.43
CA ASP A 50 -21.92 -15.70 -20.77
C ASP A 50 -20.63 -14.88 -20.78
N SER A 51 -20.17 -14.32 -19.62
CA SER A 51 -18.95 -13.50 -19.56
C SER A 51 -18.39 -13.38 -18.15
N ALA A 52 -17.10 -13.07 -18.06
CA ALA A 52 -16.43 -12.73 -16.80
C ALA A 52 -17.13 -11.57 -16.07
N GLU A 53 -17.62 -10.57 -16.81
CA GLU A 53 -18.36 -9.43 -16.27
C GLU A 53 -19.70 -9.86 -15.64
N ALA A 54 -20.40 -10.83 -16.20
CA ALA A 54 -21.61 -11.37 -15.61
C ALA A 54 -21.36 -12.03 -14.25
N ILE A 55 -20.18 -12.64 -14.07
CA ILE A 55 -19.78 -13.23 -12.79
C ILE A 55 -19.46 -12.13 -11.77
N VAL A 56 -18.71 -11.10 -12.14
CA VAL A 56 -18.47 -9.93 -11.29
C VAL A 56 -19.80 -9.30 -10.85
N ASN A 57 -20.76 -9.22 -11.74
CA ASN A 57 -22.08 -8.66 -11.44
C ASN A 57 -22.89 -9.46 -10.41
N ILE A 58 -22.67 -10.77 -10.27
CA ILE A 58 -23.26 -11.56 -9.17
C ILE A 58 -22.81 -10.98 -7.81
N GLY A 59 -21.52 -10.78 -7.64
CA GLY A 59 -20.96 -10.17 -6.43
C GLY A 59 -21.44 -8.74 -6.24
N ALA A 60 -21.45 -7.96 -7.31
CA ALA A 60 -21.90 -6.57 -7.26
C ALA A 60 -23.36 -6.44 -6.85
N ASP A 61 -24.23 -7.38 -7.21
CA ASP A 61 -25.63 -7.39 -6.76
C ASP A 61 -25.74 -7.64 -5.25
N LEU A 62 -24.93 -8.54 -4.72
CA LEU A 62 -24.86 -8.78 -3.28
C LEU A 62 -24.35 -7.52 -2.57
N GLY A 63 -23.25 -6.93 -3.06
CA GLY A 63 -22.63 -5.75 -2.47
C GLY A 63 -23.52 -4.51 -2.45
N ARG A 64 -24.22 -4.24 -3.55
CA ARG A 64 -25.18 -3.10 -3.61
C ARG A 64 -26.28 -3.19 -2.55
N ARG A 65 -26.68 -4.38 -2.18
CA ARG A 65 -27.72 -4.58 -1.14
C ARG A 65 -27.15 -4.34 0.25
N VAL A 66 -25.93 -4.81 0.52
CA VAL A 66 -25.25 -4.54 1.80
C VAL A 66 -24.92 -3.06 1.93
N ALA A 67 -24.49 -2.40 0.85
CA ALA A 67 -24.16 -0.97 0.83
C ALA A 67 -25.33 -0.03 1.23
N VAL A 68 -26.58 -0.52 1.24
CA VAL A 68 -27.73 0.28 1.69
C VAL A 68 -27.66 0.61 3.17
N ASP A 69 -27.14 -0.31 3.99
CA ASP A 69 -26.98 -0.11 5.44
C ASP A 69 -25.86 -1.04 5.97
N VAL A 70 -24.61 -0.60 5.79
CA VAL A 70 -23.43 -1.37 6.22
C VAL A 70 -23.20 -1.38 7.74
N GLU A 71 -23.97 -0.60 8.48
CA GLU A 71 -23.85 -0.54 9.95
C GLU A 71 -24.76 -1.55 10.65
N SER A 72 -25.66 -2.18 9.90
CA SER A 72 -26.66 -3.11 10.45
C SER A 72 -26.49 -4.54 9.91
N PRO A 73 -26.69 -5.57 10.73
CA PRO A 73 -26.66 -6.95 10.28
C PRO A 73 -27.70 -7.21 9.20
N GLN A 74 -27.33 -7.94 8.15
CA GLN A 74 -28.19 -8.19 7.00
C GLN A 74 -28.02 -9.60 6.45
N VAL A 75 -29.09 -10.16 5.89
CA VAL A 75 -29.04 -11.40 5.10
C VAL A 75 -29.59 -11.13 3.70
N VAL A 76 -28.73 -11.29 2.70
CA VAL A 76 -29.01 -10.96 1.30
C VAL A 76 -29.04 -12.23 0.45
N ARG A 77 -30.16 -12.49 -0.28
CA ARG A 77 -30.34 -13.68 -1.13
C ARG A 77 -31.04 -13.31 -2.45
N PRO A 78 -30.37 -12.65 -3.41
CA PRO A 78 -31.04 -12.12 -4.59
C PRO A 78 -31.72 -13.20 -5.47
N GLU A 79 -31.01 -14.31 -5.73
CA GLU A 79 -31.51 -15.37 -6.65
C GLU A 79 -31.40 -16.78 -6.06
N GLY A 80 -31.14 -16.90 -4.78
CA GLY A 80 -31.05 -18.19 -4.09
C GLY A 80 -29.83 -19.05 -4.38
N LYS A 81 -28.93 -18.63 -5.29
CA LYS A 81 -27.66 -19.33 -5.57
C LYS A 81 -26.57 -18.97 -4.59
N TYR A 82 -26.56 -17.74 -4.18
CA TYR A 82 -25.60 -17.18 -3.22
C TYR A 82 -26.38 -16.48 -2.11
N THR A 83 -25.87 -16.62 -0.89
CA THR A 83 -26.39 -15.87 0.26
C THR A 83 -25.21 -15.10 0.84
N LEU A 84 -25.41 -13.82 1.12
CA LEU A 84 -24.48 -13.05 1.92
C LEU A 84 -25.10 -12.76 3.28
N ILE A 85 -24.37 -13.10 4.33
CA ILE A 85 -24.70 -12.78 5.71
C ILE A 85 -23.70 -11.72 6.15
N HIS A 86 -24.17 -10.50 6.31
CA HIS A 86 -23.37 -9.38 6.82
C HIS A 86 -23.58 -9.30 8.33
N VAL A 87 -22.54 -9.58 9.10
CA VAL A 87 -22.60 -9.66 10.56
C VAL A 87 -21.73 -8.57 11.16
N VAL A 88 -22.39 -7.59 11.75
CA VAL A 88 -21.77 -6.48 12.48
C VAL A 88 -22.38 -6.38 13.86
N ASP A 89 -21.55 -6.20 14.89
CA ASP A 89 -21.99 -6.04 16.29
C ASP A 89 -21.15 -4.95 16.97
N SER A 90 -21.67 -3.73 16.95
CA SER A 90 -21.05 -2.57 17.58
C SER A 90 -21.08 -2.59 19.11
N SER A 91 -21.81 -3.53 19.72
CA SER A 91 -21.90 -3.66 21.18
C SER A 91 -20.73 -4.40 21.79
N VAL A 92 -19.93 -5.11 20.96
CA VAL A 92 -18.77 -5.91 21.37
C VAL A 92 -17.52 -5.37 20.68
N ASN A 93 -16.48 -5.07 21.45
CA ASN A 93 -15.20 -4.57 20.93
C ASN A 93 -14.16 -5.66 20.70
N GLU A 94 -14.34 -6.86 21.28
CA GLU A 94 -13.41 -7.98 21.10
C GLU A 94 -13.86 -8.84 19.92
N GLY A 95 -12.91 -9.21 19.06
CA GLY A 95 -13.17 -9.98 17.85
C GLY A 95 -13.50 -9.10 16.64
N ARG A 96 -13.60 -9.76 15.48
CA ARG A 96 -13.89 -9.15 14.18
C ARG A 96 -15.34 -9.36 13.79
N ASP A 97 -15.90 -8.39 13.11
CA ASP A 97 -17.10 -8.56 12.29
C ASP A 97 -16.74 -9.32 11.01
N ALA A 98 -17.72 -9.80 10.29
CA ALA A 98 -17.46 -10.50 9.03
C ALA A 98 -18.66 -10.43 8.06
N ASP A 99 -18.31 -10.54 6.79
CA ASP A 99 -19.22 -10.96 5.75
C ASP A 99 -19.04 -12.45 5.47
N ILE A 100 -20.13 -13.18 5.36
CA ILE A 100 -20.11 -14.60 5.09
C ILE A 100 -20.83 -14.85 3.75
N LEU A 101 -20.04 -15.16 2.71
CA LEU A 101 -20.59 -15.56 1.41
C LEU A 101 -20.83 -17.06 1.41
N VAL A 102 -22.12 -17.45 1.37
CA VAL A 102 -22.56 -18.85 1.34
C VAL A 102 -22.81 -19.26 -0.10
N LEU A 103 -22.17 -20.33 -0.56
CA LEU A 103 -22.43 -20.97 -1.82
C LEU A 103 -23.55 -22.01 -1.60
N ASN A 104 -24.77 -21.72 -2.07
CA ASN A 104 -25.90 -22.63 -1.92
C ASN A 104 -25.79 -23.85 -2.85
N GLU A 105 -26.62 -24.86 -2.67
CA GLU A 105 -26.57 -26.15 -3.42
C GLU A 105 -26.65 -25.96 -4.95
N ASN A 106 -27.26 -24.89 -5.42
CA ASN A 106 -27.40 -24.56 -6.85
C ASN A 106 -26.40 -23.50 -7.34
N ALA A 107 -25.35 -23.19 -6.56
CA ALA A 107 -24.28 -22.31 -6.99
C ALA A 107 -23.51 -22.95 -8.16
N GLY A 108 -23.24 -22.16 -9.19
CA GLY A 108 -22.59 -22.62 -10.41
C GLY A 108 -21.12 -22.22 -10.52
N VAL A 109 -20.43 -22.05 -9.40
CA VAL A 109 -18.99 -21.70 -9.39
C VAL A 109 -18.18 -22.97 -9.50
N ASP A 110 -17.29 -23.03 -10.48
CA ASP A 110 -16.52 -24.20 -10.86
C ASP A 110 -15.02 -23.94 -11.02
N HIS A 111 -14.57 -22.73 -10.74
CA HIS A 111 -13.18 -22.30 -10.89
C HIS A 111 -12.82 -21.20 -9.90
N ILE A 112 -11.61 -21.24 -9.37
CA ILE A 112 -11.16 -20.25 -8.36
C ILE A 112 -11.21 -18.82 -8.85
N LYS A 113 -10.84 -18.55 -10.11
CA LYS A 113 -10.94 -17.22 -10.71
C LYS A 113 -12.37 -16.69 -10.73
N ASN A 114 -13.36 -17.58 -10.92
CA ASN A 114 -14.77 -17.20 -10.92
C ASN A 114 -15.25 -16.86 -9.52
N LEU A 115 -14.82 -17.60 -8.52
CA LEU A 115 -15.11 -17.25 -7.12
C LEU A 115 -14.47 -15.91 -6.75
N ARG A 116 -13.20 -15.70 -7.13
CA ARG A 116 -12.51 -14.41 -6.94
C ARG A 116 -13.25 -13.27 -7.63
N ARG A 117 -13.77 -13.45 -8.85
CA ARG A 117 -14.59 -12.43 -9.57
C ARG A 117 -15.87 -12.08 -8.81
N ILE A 118 -16.54 -13.05 -8.18
CA ILE A 118 -17.71 -12.77 -7.34
C ILE A 118 -17.30 -11.93 -6.12
N VAL A 119 -16.25 -12.31 -5.43
CA VAL A 119 -15.73 -11.54 -4.28
C VAL A 119 -15.30 -10.14 -4.71
N THR A 120 -14.59 -10.01 -5.85
CA THR A 120 -14.21 -8.71 -6.43
C THR A 120 -15.42 -7.80 -6.63
N GLY A 121 -16.46 -8.29 -7.33
CA GLY A 121 -17.68 -7.53 -7.56
C GLY A 121 -18.38 -7.12 -6.25
N TYR A 122 -18.37 -8.02 -5.27
CA TYR A 122 -18.88 -7.75 -3.94
C TYR A 122 -18.14 -6.59 -3.26
N LEU A 123 -16.82 -6.67 -3.17
CA LEU A 123 -15.99 -5.66 -2.52
C LEU A 123 -16.08 -4.27 -3.18
N GLN A 124 -16.13 -4.24 -4.52
CA GLN A 124 -16.34 -2.99 -5.26
C GLN A 124 -17.69 -2.34 -4.92
N ALA A 125 -18.75 -3.12 -4.86
CA ALA A 125 -20.09 -2.59 -4.68
C ALA A 125 -20.48 -2.34 -3.21
N ALA A 126 -19.95 -3.12 -2.28
CA ALA A 126 -20.23 -2.96 -0.85
C ALA A 126 -19.33 -1.88 -0.21
N TYR A 127 -18.06 -1.83 -0.59
CA TYR A 127 -17.03 -1.05 0.11
C TYR A 127 -16.22 -0.12 -0.80
N ASN A 128 -16.67 0.07 -2.03
CA ASN A 128 -16.06 1.00 -2.99
C ASN A 128 -14.55 0.77 -3.27
N TYR A 129 -14.11 -0.48 -3.17
CA TYR A 129 -12.75 -0.84 -3.57
C TYR A 129 -12.53 -0.55 -5.06
N SER A 130 -11.32 -0.11 -5.44
CA SER A 130 -10.93 -0.15 -6.84
C SER A 130 -10.96 -1.59 -7.37
N ARG A 131 -11.01 -1.78 -8.68
CA ARG A 131 -11.01 -3.13 -9.25
C ARG A 131 -9.76 -3.91 -8.86
N ASP A 132 -8.61 -3.30 -9.00
CA ASP A 132 -7.31 -3.93 -8.74
C ASP A 132 -7.15 -4.30 -7.25
N ASP A 133 -7.57 -3.41 -6.34
CA ASP A 133 -7.56 -3.69 -4.91
C ASP A 133 -8.53 -4.81 -4.55
N ALA A 134 -9.73 -4.80 -5.14
CA ALA A 134 -10.73 -5.83 -4.91
C ALA A 134 -10.27 -7.21 -5.43
N GLU A 135 -9.60 -7.28 -6.58
CA GLU A 135 -9.00 -8.51 -7.12
C GLU A 135 -7.90 -9.04 -6.18
N THR A 136 -7.04 -8.14 -5.68
CA THR A 136 -6.01 -8.47 -4.71
C THR A 136 -6.61 -9.02 -3.41
N VAL A 137 -7.57 -8.32 -2.81
CA VAL A 137 -8.24 -8.77 -1.58
C VAL A 137 -8.98 -10.08 -1.80
N ALA A 138 -9.65 -10.26 -2.95
CA ALA A 138 -10.35 -11.50 -3.29
C ALA A 138 -9.41 -12.72 -3.36
N ALA A 139 -8.19 -12.54 -3.88
CA ALA A 139 -7.17 -13.58 -3.86
C ALA A 139 -6.83 -14.01 -2.42
N PHE A 140 -6.55 -13.06 -1.54
CA PHE A 140 -6.28 -13.35 -0.13
C PHE A 140 -7.46 -13.98 0.60
N VAL A 141 -8.68 -13.50 0.35
CA VAL A 141 -9.91 -14.06 0.94
C VAL A 141 -10.04 -15.55 0.58
N THR A 142 -9.80 -15.92 -0.68
CA THR A 142 -9.91 -17.33 -1.10
C THR A 142 -8.85 -18.21 -0.46
N ILE A 143 -7.60 -17.75 -0.41
CA ILE A 143 -6.50 -18.49 0.23
C ILE A 143 -6.73 -18.61 1.74
N TYR A 144 -7.10 -17.51 2.43
CA TYR A 144 -7.44 -17.52 3.85
C TYR A 144 -8.49 -18.59 4.18
N ASN A 145 -9.58 -18.61 3.42
CA ASN A 145 -10.64 -19.57 3.63
C ASN A 145 -10.24 -21.02 3.30
N ALA A 146 -9.30 -21.21 2.38
CA ALA A 146 -8.77 -22.53 2.09
C ALA A 146 -7.81 -23.04 3.18
N VAL A 147 -6.92 -22.17 3.65
CA VAL A 147 -5.98 -22.47 4.76
C VAL A 147 -6.72 -22.87 6.03
N TYR A 148 -7.81 -22.18 6.34
CA TYR A 148 -8.57 -22.41 7.58
C TYR A 148 -9.84 -23.24 7.40
N ARG A 149 -10.00 -23.96 6.30
CA ARG A 149 -11.15 -24.86 6.06
C ARG A 149 -11.43 -25.77 7.25
N GLY A 150 -12.63 -25.66 7.86
CA GLY A 150 -13.09 -26.50 8.97
C GLY A 150 -12.41 -26.24 10.33
N GLN A 151 -11.53 -25.27 10.43
CA GLN A 151 -10.82 -24.94 11.68
C GLN A 151 -11.61 -23.95 12.54
N MET A 152 -12.75 -24.40 13.10
CA MET A 152 -13.65 -23.55 13.89
C MET A 152 -12.95 -22.83 15.04
N ASP A 153 -11.99 -23.46 15.69
CA ASP A 153 -11.24 -22.86 16.81
C ASP A 153 -10.44 -21.61 16.39
N VAL A 154 -10.08 -21.47 15.12
CA VAL A 154 -9.45 -20.27 14.56
C VAL A 154 -10.49 -19.16 14.42
N PHE A 155 -11.68 -19.48 13.90
CA PHE A 155 -12.75 -18.52 13.74
C PHE A 155 -13.29 -18.05 15.10
N GLU A 156 -13.50 -18.96 16.06
CA GLU A 156 -13.92 -18.62 17.42
C GLU A 156 -12.97 -17.65 18.14
N LYS A 157 -11.66 -17.74 17.87
CA LYS A 157 -10.66 -16.84 18.46
C LYS A 157 -10.58 -15.48 17.79
N ARG A 158 -10.95 -15.38 16.51
CA ARG A 158 -10.75 -14.19 15.69
C ARG A 158 -12.00 -13.32 15.58
N TYR A 159 -13.17 -13.94 15.63
CA TYR A 159 -14.43 -13.28 15.31
C TYR A 159 -15.32 -13.13 16.52
N LYS A 160 -16.23 -12.17 16.45
CA LYS A 160 -17.27 -11.96 17.47
C LYS A 160 -18.21 -13.17 17.55
N ALA A 161 -18.83 -13.39 18.70
CA ALA A 161 -19.77 -14.49 18.89
C ALA A 161 -20.91 -14.50 17.86
N ALA A 162 -21.43 -13.33 17.50
CA ALA A 162 -22.47 -13.19 16.48
C ALA A 162 -22.04 -13.73 15.11
N VAL A 163 -20.76 -13.57 14.72
CA VAL A 163 -20.22 -14.15 13.48
C VAL A 163 -20.11 -15.66 13.61
N VAL A 164 -19.60 -16.14 14.74
CA VAL A 164 -19.38 -17.58 14.99
C VAL A 164 -20.72 -18.35 14.99
N GLU A 165 -21.81 -17.74 15.48
CA GLU A 165 -23.15 -18.33 15.46
C GLU A 165 -23.70 -18.58 14.04
N GLU A 166 -23.25 -17.82 13.04
CA GLU A 166 -23.63 -18.00 11.64
C GLU A 166 -22.76 -19.02 10.88
N LEU A 167 -21.69 -19.52 11.49
CA LEU A 167 -20.77 -20.48 10.85
C LEU A 167 -21.19 -21.93 11.11
N ASP A 168 -21.18 -22.72 10.04
CA ASP A 168 -21.35 -24.16 10.10
C ASP A 168 -19.96 -24.83 10.05
N PRO A 169 -19.57 -25.59 11.09
CA PRO A 169 -18.25 -26.23 11.14
C PRO A 169 -17.94 -27.15 9.95
N ALA A 170 -18.98 -27.69 9.30
CA ALA A 170 -18.83 -28.53 8.13
C ALA A 170 -18.62 -27.74 6.83
N LYS A 171 -18.98 -26.44 6.83
CA LYS A 171 -19.01 -25.58 5.63
C LYS A 171 -18.03 -24.41 5.67
N VAL A 172 -17.58 -24.00 6.86
CA VAL A 172 -16.72 -22.85 7.01
C VAL A 172 -15.40 -23.02 6.27
N GLY A 173 -15.02 -22.02 5.48
CA GLY A 173 -13.85 -22.02 4.64
C GLY A 173 -14.06 -22.65 3.27
N LEU A 174 -13.02 -22.77 2.48
CA LEU A 174 -13.04 -23.18 1.09
C LEU A 174 -12.32 -24.52 0.88
N SER A 175 -13.00 -25.51 0.29
CA SER A 175 -12.33 -26.73 -0.17
C SER A 175 -11.41 -26.40 -1.36
N THR A 176 -10.27 -27.10 -1.46
CA THR A 176 -9.39 -27.01 -2.65
C THR A 176 -10.01 -27.71 -3.87
N ASN A 177 -11.04 -28.55 -3.66
CA ASN A 177 -11.78 -29.20 -4.73
C ASN A 177 -13.08 -28.44 -5.00
N TRP A 178 -13.24 -27.89 -6.20
CA TRP A 178 -14.43 -27.13 -6.60
C TRP A 178 -15.74 -27.95 -6.55
N GLU A 179 -15.68 -29.26 -6.74
CA GLU A 179 -16.86 -30.14 -6.67
C GLU A 179 -17.53 -30.13 -5.29
N ASP A 180 -16.76 -29.78 -4.26
CA ASP A 180 -17.26 -29.68 -2.88
C ASP A 180 -17.84 -28.30 -2.54
N TRP A 181 -17.81 -27.32 -3.45
CA TRP A 181 -18.18 -25.94 -3.08
C TRP A 181 -19.69 -25.73 -2.93
N ALA A 182 -20.48 -26.20 -3.89
CA ALA A 182 -21.93 -25.97 -3.88
C ALA A 182 -22.60 -26.64 -2.68
N GLY A 183 -23.27 -25.86 -1.86
CA GLY A 183 -23.95 -26.31 -0.65
C GLY A 183 -23.05 -26.54 0.57
N ASN A 184 -21.72 -26.50 0.40
CA ASN A 184 -20.74 -26.86 1.44
C ASN A 184 -19.69 -25.78 1.72
N THR A 185 -19.95 -24.52 1.36
CA THR A 185 -18.93 -23.47 1.48
C THR A 185 -19.53 -22.21 2.09
N GLN A 186 -18.84 -21.71 3.11
CA GLN A 186 -19.02 -20.41 3.71
C GLN A 186 -17.68 -19.67 3.64
N ILE A 187 -17.59 -18.66 2.78
CA ILE A 187 -16.40 -17.80 2.64
C ILE A 187 -16.52 -16.67 3.65
N VAL A 188 -15.60 -16.60 4.57
CA VAL A 188 -15.55 -15.56 5.61
C VAL A 188 -14.63 -14.43 5.15
N ILE A 189 -15.14 -13.21 5.11
CA ILE A 189 -14.40 -11.98 4.80
C ILE A 189 -14.31 -11.19 6.11
N PRO A 190 -13.15 -11.10 6.75
CA PRO A 190 -13.00 -10.37 8.00
C PRO A 190 -13.18 -8.86 7.79
N LEU A 191 -13.94 -8.23 8.67
CA LEU A 191 -14.18 -6.79 8.63
C LEU A 191 -13.50 -6.08 9.79
N ASN A 192 -12.99 -4.89 9.49
CA ASN A 192 -12.62 -3.89 10.47
C ASN A 192 -13.87 -3.07 10.85
N ASP A 193 -13.62 -1.98 11.57
CA ASP A 193 -14.65 -0.99 11.87
C ASP A 193 -15.22 -0.44 10.55
N VAL A 194 -16.49 -0.69 10.29
CA VAL A 194 -17.17 -0.60 8.97
C VAL A 194 -17.28 0.84 8.42
N THR A 195 -16.78 1.81 9.16
CA THR A 195 -16.93 3.24 8.82
C THR A 195 -15.94 3.78 7.80
N ALA A 196 -14.92 3.02 7.36
CA ALA A 196 -13.88 3.50 6.45
C ALA A 196 -13.81 2.66 5.18
N GLU A 197 -14.13 3.26 4.03
CA GLU A 197 -14.24 2.63 2.72
C GLU A 197 -13.03 1.76 2.33
N LEU A 198 -11.80 2.23 2.48
CA LEU A 198 -10.58 1.48 2.11
C LEU A 198 -10.08 0.52 3.20
N SER A 199 -10.61 0.56 4.39
CA SER A 199 -10.21 -0.29 5.52
C SER A 199 -11.37 -1.16 6.03
N ALA A 200 -12.41 -1.35 5.23
CA ALA A 200 -13.55 -2.17 5.62
C ALA A 200 -13.13 -3.63 5.85
N VAL A 201 -12.30 -4.19 4.98
CA VAL A 201 -11.77 -5.55 5.15
C VAL A 201 -10.54 -5.53 6.04
N ASP A 202 -10.45 -6.47 6.99
CA ASP A 202 -9.26 -6.61 7.83
C ASP A 202 -8.12 -7.33 7.11
N THR A 203 -7.30 -6.55 6.44
CA THR A 203 -6.13 -7.05 5.71
C THR A 203 -5.10 -7.71 6.63
N THR A 204 -5.02 -7.36 7.92
CA THR A 204 -4.13 -8.00 8.90
C THR A 204 -4.51 -9.47 9.12
N THR A 205 -5.80 -9.76 9.29
CA THR A 205 -6.28 -11.14 9.44
C THR A 205 -6.07 -11.94 8.15
N LEU A 206 -6.27 -11.32 6.98
CA LEU A 206 -6.09 -11.98 5.68
C LEU A 206 -4.62 -12.28 5.33
N THR A 207 -3.67 -11.59 5.95
CA THR A 207 -2.24 -11.72 5.66
C THR A 207 -1.45 -12.35 6.80
N ASP A 208 -2.07 -13.22 7.56
CA ASP A 208 -1.33 -13.97 8.58
C ASP A 208 -0.27 -14.91 7.96
N GLU A 209 0.64 -15.37 8.79
CA GLU A 209 1.82 -16.13 8.37
C GLU A 209 1.44 -17.38 7.54
N ASN A 210 0.37 -18.11 7.91
CA ASN A 210 -0.05 -19.31 7.20
C ASN A 210 -0.61 -18.98 5.80
N VAL A 211 -1.34 -17.87 5.67
CA VAL A 211 -1.87 -17.41 4.38
C VAL A 211 -0.74 -16.95 3.47
N VAL A 212 0.21 -16.18 4.00
CA VAL A 212 1.38 -15.73 3.24
C VAL A 212 2.23 -16.92 2.80
N GLU A 213 2.43 -17.92 3.66
CA GLU A 213 3.16 -19.14 3.31
C GLU A 213 2.44 -19.95 2.23
N ALA A 214 1.11 -20.04 2.27
CA ALA A 214 0.33 -20.70 1.21
C ALA A 214 0.49 -19.96 -0.13
N LEU A 215 0.43 -18.62 -0.12
CA LEU A 215 0.63 -17.80 -1.33
C LEU A 215 2.04 -17.92 -1.91
N ARG A 216 3.08 -18.05 -1.09
CA ARG A 216 4.46 -18.26 -1.56
C ARG A 216 4.63 -19.51 -2.43
N ARG A 217 3.75 -20.48 -2.25
CA ARG A 217 3.77 -21.74 -3.00
C ARG A 217 3.02 -21.68 -4.32
N GLU A 218 2.27 -20.61 -4.56
CA GLU A 218 1.65 -20.31 -5.86
C GLU A 218 2.69 -19.61 -6.76
N GLU A 219 3.25 -20.36 -7.72
CA GLU A 219 4.42 -19.96 -8.52
C GLU A 219 4.20 -18.65 -9.31
N ASP A 220 3.00 -18.38 -9.82
CA ASP A 220 2.76 -17.28 -10.76
C ASP A 220 2.11 -16.03 -10.15
N MET A 221 1.59 -16.08 -8.93
CA MET A 221 0.83 -14.96 -8.35
C MET A 221 1.37 -14.50 -6.98
N GLY A 222 2.17 -15.30 -6.30
CA GLY A 222 2.48 -15.10 -4.90
C GLY A 222 3.16 -13.77 -4.58
N VAL A 223 4.12 -13.33 -5.37
CA VAL A 223 4.88 -12.09 -5.12
C VAL A 223 4.09 -10.86 -5.53
N GLU A 224 3.51 -10.83 -6.72
CA GLU A 224 2.77 -9.67 -7.24
C GLU A 224 1.52 -9.36 -6.40
N VAL A 225 0.75 -10.39 -6.06
CA VAL A 225 -0.45 -10.22 -5.21
C VAL A 225 -0.08 -9.75 -3.81
N ARG A 226 1.05 -10.21 -3.27
CA ARG A 226 1.56 -9.76 -1.97
C ARG A 226 2.05 -8.30 -2.01
N GLU A 227 2.70 -7.88 -3.09
CA GLU A 227 3.06 -6.48 -3.29
C GLU A 227 1.83 -5.58 -3.32
N SER A 228 0.84 -5.94 -4.14
CA SER A 228 -0.41 -5.20 -4.23
C SER A 228 -1.13 -5.12 -2.88
N MET A 229 -1.12 -6.19 -2.08
CA MET A 229 -1.67 -6.15 -0.71
C MET A 229 -0.86 -5.25 0.22
N THR A 230 0.46 -5.23 0.07
CA THR A 230 1.33 -4.33 0.85
C THR A 230 1.03 -2.87 0.52
N ASP A 231 0.78 -2.55 -0.76
CA ASP A 231 0.36 -1.20 -1.20
C ASP A 231 -1.01 -0.80 -0.62
N ILE A 232 -1.94 -1.75 -0.51
CA ILE A 232 -3.24 -1.52 0.17
C ILE A 232 -3.00 -1.17 1.64
N LYS A 233 -2.19 -1.94 2.35
CA LYS A 233 -1.84 -1.68 3.77
C LYS A 233 -1.14 -0.34 3.96
N GLU A 234 -0.28 0.08 3.04
CA GLU A 234 0.34 1.41 3.06
C GLU A 234 -0.72 2.52 3.00
N ARG A 235 -1.69 2.41 2.09
CA ARG A 235 -2.79 3.36 2.01
C ARG A 235 -3.68 3.34 3.26
N GLU A 236 -3.93 2.18 3.85
CA GLU A 236 -4.64 2.07 5.14
C GLU A 236 -3.88 2.79 6.26
N ALA A 237 -2.56 2.64 6.34
CA ALA A 237 -1.72 3.33 7.31
C ALA A 237 -1.74 4.85 7.13
N ALA A 238 -1.65 5.30 5.87
CA ALA A 238 -1.73 6.72 5.54
C ALA A 238 -3.10 7.31 5.94
N GLY A 239 -4.20 6.63 5.60
CA GLY A 239 -5.55 7.05 6.00
C GLY A 239 -5.76 7.07 7.51
N ALA A 240 -5.21 6.11 8.25
CA ALA A 240 -5.25 6.11 9.72
C ALA A 240 -4.44 7.29 10.30
N THR A 241 -3.29 7.61 9.70
CA THR A 241 -2.49 8.78 10.10
C THR A 241 -3.26 10.08 9.89
N GLU A 242 -3.93 10.23 8.77
CA GLU A 242 -4.74 11.40 8.45
C GLU A 242 -5.90 11.56 9.45
N ARG A 243 -6.65 10.48 9.70
CA ARG A 243 -7.72 10.48 10.72
C ARG A 243 -7.21 10.82 12.12
N ALA A 244 -6.02 10.34 12.50
CA ALA A 244 -5.39 10.69 13.77
C ALA A 244 -5.10 12.18 13.87
N GLN A 245 -4.57 12.79 12.80
CA GLN A 245 -4.29 14.22 12.74
C GLN A 245 -5.57 15.07 12.79
N GLU A 246 -6.63 14.66 12.10
CA GLU A 246 -7.92 15.35 12.15
C GLU A 246 -8.54 15.30 13.53
N ALA A 247 -8.55 14.13 14.17
CA ALA A 247 -9.04 13.96 15.52
C ALA A 247 -8.23 14.78 16.55
N GLN A 248 -6.91 14.93 16.35
CA GLN A 248 -6.09 15.83 17.18
C GLN A 248 -6.47 17.30 16.99
N LYS A 249 -6.70 17.73 15.76
CA LYS A 249 -7.15 19.10 15.46
C LYS A 249 -8.50 19.37 16.11
N GLU A 250 -9.44 18.44 15.99
CA GLU A 250 -10.74 18.53 16.61
C GLU A 250 -10.66 18.60 18.14
N ALA A 251 -9.87 17.73 18.77
CA ALA A 251 -9.63 17.76 20.22
C ALA A 251 -9.10 19.13 20.67
N ALA A 252 -8.22 19.75 19.87
CA ALA A 252 -7.68 21.09 20.18
C ALA A 252 -8.76 22.18 20.07
N VAL A 253 -9.66 22.10 19.10
CA VAL A 253 -10.80 23.02 18.93
C VAL A 253 -11.75 22.88 20.11
N GLN A 254 -12.17 21.65 20.44
CA GLN A 254 -13.10 21.37 21.55
C GLN A 254 -12.56 21.82 22.91
N ARG A 255 -11.24 21.71 23.12
CA ARG A 255 -10.59 22.27 24.34
C ARG A 255 -10.70 23.80 24.42
N ARG A 256 -10.54 24.51 23.29
CA ARG A 256 -10.67 25.98 23.23
C ARG A 256 -12.10 26.44 23.49
N GLU A 257 -13.08 25.65 23.07
CA GLU A 257 -14.50 25.90 23.29
C GLU A 257 -14.98 25.50 24.69
N GLY A 258 -14.14 24.85 25.47
CA GLY A 258 -14.47 24.40 26.83
C GLY A 258 -15.20 23.04 26.89
N ASN A 259 -15.30 22.33 25.77
CA ASN A 259 -15.97 21.05 25.64
C ASN A 259 -15.03 19.89 26.04
N VAL A 260 -14.70 19.79 27.33
CA VAL A 260 -13.65 18.88 27.83
C VAL A 260 -13.92 17.41 27.52
N GLU A 261 -15.18 16.98 27.59
CA GLU A 261 -15.55 15.58 27.36
C GLU A 261 -15.41 15.19 25.88
N GLN A 262 -15.85 16.06 24.96
CA GLN A 262 -15.68 15.86 23.51
C GLN A 262 -14.20 15.90 23.13
N ALA A 263 -13.43 16.84 23.70
CA ALA A 263 -12.00 16.91 23.49
C ALA A 263 -11.27 15.62 23.93
N ALA A 264 -11.72 15.00 25.03
CA ALA A 264 -11.17 13.73 25.51
C ALA A 264 -11.48 12.58 24.54
N ARG A 265 -12.71 12.50 24.01
CA ARG A 265 -13.11 11.49 23.01
C ARG A 265 -12.30 11.64 21.72
N SER A 266 -12.22 12.84 21.15
CA SER A 266 -11.43 13.08 19.95
C SER A 266 -9.94 12.79 20.17
N ALA A 267 -9.38 13.07 21.34
CA ALA A 267 -8.02 12.71 21.68
C ALA A 267 -7.80 11.20 21.80
N GLN A 268 -8.80 10.47 22.30
CA GLN A 268 -8.78 9.00 22.34
C GLN A 268 -8.80 8.42 20.93
N THR A 269 -9.72 8.88 20.06
CA THR A 269 -9.79 8.49 18.64
C THR A 269 -8.47 8.74 17.95
N ALA A 270 -7.84 9.89 18.17
CA ALA A 270 -6.52 10.19 17.61
C ALA A 270 -5.45 9.17 18.03
N THR A 271 -5.45 8.76 19.30
CA THR A 271 -4.50 7.77 19.81
C THR A 271 -4.75 6.39 19.20
N GLU A 272 -6.01 5.97 19.07
CA GLU A 272 -6.39 4.70 18.46
C GLU A 272 -6.00 4.65 16.98
N GLN A 273 -6.30 5.72 16.22
CA GLN A 273 -5.92 5.80 14.82
C GLN A 273 -4.40 5.82 14.63
N GLN A 274 -3.64 6.48 15.50
CA GLN A 274 -2.18 6.45 15.45
C GLN A 274 -1.64 5.03 15.71
N GLN A 275 -2.20 4.31 16.67
CA GLN A 275 -1.80 2.91 16.94
C GLN A 275 -2.09 1.99 15.74
N ILE A 276 -3.21 2.23 15.02
CA ILE A 276 -3.52 1.50 13.79
C ILE A 276 -2.48 1.79 12.72
N ALA A 277 -2.16 3.07 12.51
CA ALA A 277 -1.14 3.49 11.55
C ALA A 277 0.24 2.87 11.84
N ASP A 278 0.68 2.94 13.10
CA ASP A 278 1.98 2.39 13.52
C ASP A 278 2.05 0.88 13.32
N ARG A 279 0.98 0.16 13.64
CA ARG A 279 0.88 -1.29 13.42
C ARG A 279 0.95 -1.61 11.93
N LYS A 280 0.13 -0.95 11.10
CA LYS A 280 0.12 -1.16 9.64
C LYS A 280 1.47 -0.83 9.00
N ASN A 281 2.12 0.25 9.39
CA ASN A 281 3.47 0.58 8.93
C ASN A 281 4.50 -0.49 9.33
N SER A 282 4.34 -1.14 10.48
CA SER A 282 5.20 -2.25 10.88
C SER A 282 4.97 -3.49 10.02
N GLU A 283 3.70 -3.82 9.72
CA GLU A 283 3.33 -4.92 8.83
C GLU A 283 3.91 -4.69 7.42
N VAL A 284 3.71 -3.49 6.85
CA VAL A 284 4.24 -3.10 5.53
C VAL A 284 5.75 -3.30 5.45
N ARG A 285 6.50 -2.87 6.46
CA ARG A 285 7.96 -3.08 6.47
C ARG A 285 8.33 -4.56 6.44
N GLY A 286 7.66 -5.38 7.22
CA GLY A 286 7.88 -6.83 7.24
C GLY A 286 7.52 -7.48 5.90
N ASP A 287 6.37 -7.11 5.32
CA ASP A 287 5.89 -7.62 4.04
C ASP A 287 6.86 -7.27 2.90
N ARG A 288 7.31 -6.01 2.81
CA ARG A 288 8.28 -5.55 1.81
C ARG A 288 9.60 -6.31 1.90
N GLN A 289 10.11 -6.50 3.11
CA GLN A 289 11.33 -7.28 3.32
C GLN A 289 11.18 -8.72 2.83
N SER A 290 10.10 -9.39 3.24
CA SER A 290 9.79 -10.76 2.86
C SER A 290 9.64 -10.93 1.34
N ILE A 291 9.00 -9.96 0.66
CA ILE A 291 8.83 -9.96 -0.79
C ILE A 291 10.20 -9.84 -1.50
N VAL A 292 11.09 -8.97 -1.01
CA VAL A 292 12.44 -8.84 -1.58
C VAL A 292 13.23 -10.14 -1.44
N GLU A 293 13.13 -10.81 -0.30
CA GLU A 293 13.77 -12.10 -0.08
C GLU A 293 13.24 -13.18 -1.03
N ASP A 294 11.93 -13.26 -1.20
CA ASP A 294 11.30 -14.23 -2.10
C ASP A 294 11.65 -13.97 -3.57
N ARG A 295 11.72 -12.72 -4.01
CA ARG A 295 12.19 -12.38 -5.37
C ARG A 295 13.63 -12.82 -5.63
N LYS A 296 14.51 -12.69 -4.64
CA LYS A 296 15.88 -13.17 -4.76
C LYS A 296 15.94 -14.68 -4.89
N VAL A 297 15.13 -15.40 -4.12
CA VAL A 297 15.02 -16.88 -4.24
C VAL A 297 14.55 -17.28 -5.64
N LEU A 298 13.52 -16.60 -6.17
CA LEU A 298 12.98 -16.87 -7.51
C LEU A 298 13.98 -16.55 -8.62
N SER A 299 14.83 -15.53 -8.44
CA SER A 299 15.88 -15.18 -9.39
C SER A 299 17.11 -16.11 -9.33
N GLY A 300 17.14 -17.06 -8.40
CA GLY A 300 18.26 -17.97 -8.17
C GLY A 300 19.46 -17.31 -7.47
N GLU A 301 19.27 -16.14 -6.90
CA GLU A 301 20.27 -15.49 -6.05
C GLU A 301 20.29 -16.14 -4.66
N THR A 302 21.49 -16.37 -4.12
CA THR A 302 21.64 -16.85 -2.74
C THR A 302 21.14 -15.75 -1.79
N VAL A 303 20.09 -16.04 -1.02
CA VAL A 303 19.58 -15.14 0.00
C VAL A 303 20.51 -15.21 1.22
N GLU A 304 21.30 -14.19 1.42
CA GLU A 304 21.78 -13.90 2.77
C GLU A 304 20.63 -13.24 3.53
N VAL A 305 20.19 -13.86 4.61
CA VAL A 305 19.20 -13.25 5.53
C VAL A 305 19.88 -12.07 6.18
N VAL A 306 19.64 -10.88 5.64
CA VAL A 306 20.13 -9.64 6.21
C VAL A 306 19.11 -9.18 7.25
N ASP A 307 19.45 -9.31 8.50
CA ASP A 307 18.66 -8.70 9.58
C ASP A 307 18.75 -7.17 9.45
N THR A 308 17.66 -6.56 8.95
CA THR A 308 17.57 -5.11 8.72
C THR A 308 17.12 -4.34 9.97
N SER A 309 16.72 -5.03 11.03
CA SER A 309 16.21 -4.41 12.27
C SER A 309 17.22 -3.47 12.95
N HIS A 310 18.49 -3.59 12.59
CA HIS A 310 19.60 -2.81 13.15
C HIS A 310 20.30 -1.94 12.11
N ASN A 311 19.70 -1.74 10.94
CA ASN A 311 20.29 -0.92 9.90
C ASN A 311 20.27 0.56 10.29
N LEU A 312 21.41 1.19 10.15
CA LEU A 312 21.60 2.63 10.39
C LEU A 312 22.01 3.32 9.10
N THR A 313 21.22 4.30 8.68
CA THR A 313 21.54 5.12 7.51
C THR A 313 22.16 6.44 7.93
N GLY A 314 23.25 6.81 7.29
CA GLY A 314 23.95 8.04 7.62
C GLY A 314 24.83 8.56 6.49
N LEU A 315 25.35 9.78 6.68
CA LEU A 315 26.27 10.41 5.75
C LEU A 315 27.69 9.81 5.91
N PHE A 316 28.27 9.48 4.78
CA PHE A 316 29.64 9.02 4.66
C PHE A 316 30.44 10.00 3.79
N ALA A 317 31.55 10.48 4.30
CA ALA A 317 32.42 11.43 3.57
C ALA A 317 33.09 10.75 2.37
N ILE A 318 32.91 11.33 1.19
CA ILE A 318 33.61 10.94 -0.04
C ILE A 318 34.87 11.81 -0.15
N ASP A 319 34.73 13.12 -0.01
CA ASP A 319 35.82 14.10 -0.02
C ASP A 319 35.52 15.20 1.00
N GLY A 320 36.06 15.07 2.19
CA GLY A 320 35.82 16.02 3.28
C GLY A 320 36.43 17.40 3.01
N SER A 321 37.40 17.52 2.07
CA SER A 321 37.96 18.82 1.70
C SER A 321 37.05 19.65 0.82
N ARG A 322 36.10 18.97 0.12
CA ARG A 322 35.05 19.58 -0.72
C ARG A 322 33.68 19.56 -0.09
N ASP A 323 33.58 19.09 1.13
CA ASP A 323 32.31 18.91 1.84
C ASP A 323 31.30 18.03 1.06
N LEU A 324 31.85 16.93 0.47
CA LEU A 324 31.09 15.98 -0.34
C LEU A 324 30.84 14.68 0.41
N TYR A 325 29.60 14.27 0.40
CA TYR A 325 29.09 13.09 1.12
C TYR A 325 28.22 12.21 0.22
N THR A 326 27.97 10.99 0.69
CA THR A 326 26.94 10.08 0.18
C THR A 326 26.21 9.44 1.35
N LEU A 327 25.01 8.94 1.12
CA LEU A 327 24.30 8.12 2.10
C LEU A 327 24.79 6.68 2.01
N ILE A 328 24.97 6.06 3.17
CA ILE A 328 25.21 4.64 3.31
C ILE A 328 24.29 4.06 4.38
N THR A 329 23.90 2.82 4.21
CA THR A 329 23.28 2.02 5.27
C THR A 329 24.30 1.00 5.75
N VAL A 330 24.46 0.91 7.05
CA VAL A 330 25.34 -0.06 7.72
C VAL A 330 24.53 -0.92 8.67
N ASN A 331 24.94 -2.17 8.85
CA ASN A 331 24.43 -2.99 9.94
C ASN A 331 25.01 -2.47 11.26
N GLY A 332 24.15 -2.00 12.15
CA GLY A 332 24.55 -1.41 13.42
C GLY A 332 25.19 -2.38 14.41
N LEU A 333 25.09 -3.70 14.19
CA LEU A 333 25.73 -4.73 15.02
C LEU A 333 27.11 -5.09 14.51
N THR A 334 27.27 -5.20 13.18
CA THR A 334 28.53 -5.66 12.56
C THR A 334 29.38 -4.51 12.00
N GLY A 335 28.78 -3.34 11.73
CA GLY A 335 29.42 -2.23 11.05
C GLY A 335 29.61 -2.43 9.55
N GLU A 336 29.11 -3.53 9.00
CA GLU A 336 29.21 -3.80 7.57
C GLU A 336 28.29 -2.89 6.76
N ILE A 337 28.76 -2.47 5.59
CA ILE A 337 27.97 -1.63 4.70
C ILE A 337 26.96 -2.50 3.96
N VAL A 338 25.70 -2.27 4.26
CA VAL A 338 24.56 -2.96 3.63
C VAL A 338 24.23 -2.33 2.28
N ARG A 339 24.25 -0.99 2.19
CA ARG A 339 23.91 -0.26 0.97
C ARG A 339 24.72 1.03 0.83
N ARG A 340 24.99 1.41 -0.41
CA ARG A 340 25.57 2.71 -0.76
C ARG A 340 24.65 3.41 -1.75
N SER A 341 24.37 4.69 -1.49
CA SER A 341 23.63 5.52 -2.43
C SER A 341 24.40 5.69 -3.75
N PRO A 342 23.74 5.64 -4.90
CA PRO A 342 24.31 6.10 -6.16
C PRO A 342 24.52 7.62 -6.17
N VAL A 343 23.86 8.38 -5.28
CA VAL A 343 24.02 9.82 -5.13
C VAL A 343 25.34 10.09 -4.39
N LYS A 344 26.38 10.51 -5.11
CA LYS A 344 27.76 10.65 -4.60
C LYS A 344 28.17 12.09 -4.29
N GLN A 345 27.28 13.04 -4.44
CA GLN A 345 27.60 14.45 -4.30
C GLN A 345 26.59 15.20 -3.44
N ILE A 346 26.28 14.63 -2.26
CA ILE A 346 25.57 15.39 -1.24
C ILE A 346 26.51 16.46 -0.72
N LYS A 347 26.11 17.73 -0.83
CA LYS A 347 26.84 18.90 -0.37
C LYS A 347 26.50 19.21 1.07
N GLY A 348 27.52 19.43 1.90
CA GLY A 348 27.33 19.72 3.32
C GLY A 348 26.83 18.54 4.15
N LYS A 349 26.59 18.77 5.43
CA LYS A 349 26.25 17.75 6.43
C LYS A 349 24.78 17.75 6.82
N SER A 350 23.96 18.59 6.20
CA SER A 350 22.56 18.71 6.54
C SER A 350 21.72 17.78 5.64
N VAL A 351 21.10 16.81 6.27
CA VAL A 351 20.10 15.92 5.66
C VAL A 351 18.92 15.81 6.61
N TYR A 352 17.73 15.98 6.11
CA TYR A 352 16.50 15.89 6.90
C TYR A 352 15.62 14.77 6.37
N ILE A 353 14.86 14.14 7.26
CA ILE A 353 13.85 13.16 6.88
C ILE A 353 12.55 13.89 6.59
N VAL A 354 11.92 13.58 5.47
CA VAL A 354 10.58 14.04 5.10
C VAL A 354 9.66 12.86 4.92
N THR A 355 8.43 13.01 5.36
CA THR A 355 7.43 11.95 5.31
C THR A 355 6.25 12.36 4.44
N ASN A 356 5.57 11.37 3.85
CA ASN A 356 4.36 11.58 3.06
C ASN A 356 4.56 12.60 1.93
N VAL A 357 5.52 12.33 1.06
CA VAL A 357 5.82 13.17 -0.11
C VAL A 357 5.16 12.59 -1.34
N SER A 358 4.47 13.43 -2.11
CA SER A 358 3.97 13.04 -3.43
C SER A 358 5.10 13.10 -4.47
N VAL A 359 5.42 11.97 -5.06
CA VAL A 359 6.40 11.85 -6.16
C VAL A 359 5.67 11.44 -7.42
N ALA A 360 5.77 12.25 -8.47
CA ALA A 360 5.23 11.88 -9.78
C ALA A 360 6.28 11.08 -10.56
N ASP A 361 5.95 9.85 -10.90
CA ASP A 361 6.71 9.02 -11.82
C ASP A 361 5.82 8.66 -13.00
N GLU A 362 6.29 8.88 -14.23
CA GLU A 362 5.56 8.66 -15.49
C GLU A 362 4.10 9.19 -15.53
N GLY A 363 3.80 10.24 -14.74
CA GLY A 363 2.48 10.86 -14.68
C GLY A 363 1.52 10.28 -13.64
N VAL A 364 1.99 9.33 -12.83
CA VAL A 364 1.28 8.80 -11.67
C VAL A 364 1.89 9.42 -10.40
N GLU A 365 1.07 10.04 -9.57
CA GLU A 365 1.50 10.53 -8.26
C GLU A 365 1.50 9.35 -7.27
N THR A 366 2.68 9.01 -6.77
CA THR A 366 2.87 7.99 -5.72
C THR A 366 3.27 8.66 -4.42
N LEU A 367 2.63 8.28 -3.33
CA LEU A 367 2.99 8.76 -2.00
C LEU A 367 4.14 7.90 -1.45
N VAL A 368 5.30 8.52 -1.24
CA VAL A 368 6.47 7.84 -0.64
C VAL A 368 6.52 8.14 0.85
N SER A 369 6.67 7.11 1.66
CA SER A 369 6.56 7.20 3.12
C SER A 369 7.70 7.96 3.79
N GLU A 370 8.94 7.71 3.38
CA GLU A 370 10.14 8.37 3.92
C GLU A 370 11.13 8.71 2.82
N LEU A 371 11.58 9.96 2.80
CA LEU A 371 12.62 10.45 1.90
C LEU A 371 13.64 11.28 2.69
N PHE A 372 14.87 11.27 2.25
CA PHE A 372 15.86 12.25 2.69
C PHE A 372 15.85 13.47 1.80
N ILE A 373 15.80 14.67 2.38
CA ILE A 373 16.03 15.92 1.67
C ILE A 373 17.45 16.40 1.90
N ALA A 374 18.17 16.70 0.82
CA ALA A 374 19.55 17.12 0.82
C ALA A 374 19.88 18.05 -0.35
N VAL A 375 20.96 18.81 -0.21
CA VAL A 375 21.56 19.54 -1.33
C VAL A 375 22.50 18.61 -2.08
N CYS A 376 22.22 18.34 -3.35
CA CYS A 376 23.02 17.47 -4.19
C CYS A 376 23.71 18.27 -5.30
N GLY A 377 25.01 18.05 -5.45
CA GLY A 377 25.79 18.58 -6.56
C GLY A 377 25.48 17.89 -7.88
N VAL A 378 26.36 18.04 -8.86
CA VAL A 378 26.24 17.43 -10.18
C VAL A 378 26.13 15.91 -10.06
N ASN A 379 25.00 15.36 -10.44
CA ASN A 379 24.74 13.91 -10.50
C ASN A 379 24.55 13.46 -11.95
N ASP A 380 24.51 12.15 -12.20
CA ASP A 380 24.32 11.60 -13.54
C ASP A 380 23.12 12.25 -14.23
N GLY A 381 23.40 12.98 -15.31
CA GLY A 381 22.41 13.72 -16.10
C GLY A 381 22.10 15.15 -15.64
N HIS A 382 22.68 15.66 -14.54
CA HIS A 382 22.44 17.02 -14.07
C HIS A 382 23.75 17.81 -13.93
N SER A 383 23.76 19.01 -14.50
CA SER A 383 24.92 19.91 -14.52
C SER A 383 24.91 21.00 -13.44
N ALA A 384 23.98 20.90 -12.46
CA ALA A 384 23.79 21.95 -11.46
C ALA A 384 23.47 21.37 -10.08
N THR A 385 23.81 22.10 -9.03
CA THR A 385 23.43 21.80 -7.65
C THR A 385 21.94 22.06 -7.45
N ARG A 386 21.23 21.12 -6.83
CA ARG A 386 19.78 21.17 -6.59
C ARG A 386 19.40 20.65 -5.23
N LEU A 387 18.23 21.06 -4.75
CA LEU A 387 17.58 20.41 -3.62
C LEU A 387 16.98 19.09 -4.11
N CYS A 388 17.24 17.99 -3.40
CA CYS A 388 16.92 16.64 -3.85
C CYS A 388 16.14 15.88 -2.80
N LEU A 389 15.24 15.00 -3.25
CA LEU A 389 14.65 13.95 -2.44
C LEU A 389 15.28 12.61 -2.82
N ILE A 390 15.70 11.88 -1.82
CA ILE A 390 16.37 10.59 -1.94
C ILE A 390 15.54 9.56 -1.16
N ASP A 391 15.21 8.45 -1.79
CA ASP A 391 14.48 7.35 -1.17
C ASP A 391 15.24 6.82 0.06
N ALA A 392 14.53 6.64 1.17
CA ALA A 392 15.19 6.24 2.43
C ALA A 392 15.62 4.77 2.44
N ASP A 393 14.91 3.91 1.68
CA ASP A 393 15.20 2.49 1.63
C ASP A 393 16.22 2.16 0.52
N LYS A 394 15.98 2.68 -0.70
CA LYS A 394 16.83 2.40 -1.86
C LYS A 394 18.06 3.31 -1.94
N LEU A 395 18.00 4.46 -1.26
CA LEU A 395 18.98 5.54 -1.31
C LEU A 395 19.17 6.11 -2.72
N GLU A 396 18.15 6.04 -3.55
CA GLU A 396 18.14 6.53 -4.94
C GLU A 396 17.49 7.90 -5.01
N LEU A 397 17.89 8.68 -6.00
CA LEU A 397 17.33 9.99 -6.27
C LEU A 397 15.91 9.86 -6.81
N GLN A 398 14.93 10.46 -6.11
CA GLN A 398 13.52 10.42 -6.49
C GLN A 398 13.06 11.70 -7.20
N LYS A 399 13.49 12.86 -6.69
CA LYS A 399 13.05 14.15 -7.21
C LYS A 399 14.09 15.23 -6.99
N GLN A 400 14.07 16.25 -7.84
CA GLN A 400 14.91 17.43 -7.71
C GLN A 400 14.10 18.71 -7.87
N SER A 401 14.59 19.80 -7.23
CA SER A 401 14.02 21.13 -7.42
C SER A 401 14.21 21.63 -8.86
N GLU A 402 13.31 22.44 -9.34
CA GLU A 402 13.50 23.16 -10.61
C GLU A 402 14.59 24.21 -10.51
N GLN A 403 14.71 24.84 -9.35
CA GLN A 403 15.67 25.90 -9.08
C GLN A 403 17.07 25.33 -8.91
N ILE A 404 18.04 26.01 -9.50
CA ILE A 404 19.46 25.77 -9.30
C ILE A 404 19.86 26.42 -7.97
N LEU A 405 20.66 25.73 -7.19
CA LEU A 405 21.22 26.23 -5.94
C LEU A 405 22.64 26.68 -6.12
N SER A 406 23.07 27.56 -5.24
CA SER A 406 24.50 27.83 -5.08
C SER A 406 25.23 26.53 -4.76
N GLU A 407 26.44 26.34 -5.32
CA GLU A 407 27.27 25.16 -5.03
C GLU A 407 27.58 24.99 -3.54
N ASP A 408 27.64 26.08 -2.79
CA ASP A 408 27.93 26.12 -1.36
C ASP A 408 26.68 26.40 -0.53
N SER A 409 25.48 26.11 -1.06
CA SER A 409 24.24 26.36 -0.34
C SER A 409 24.17 25.56 0.95
N ALA A 410 23.96 26.26 2.07
CA ALA A 410 23.50 25.63 3.30
C ALA A 410 22.06 25.12 3.14
N LEU A 411 21.69 24.14 3.96
CA LEU A 411 20.32 23.64 4.08
C LEU A 411 19.91 23.67 5.55
N ILE A 412 18.81 24.32 5.86
CA ILE A 412 18.17 24.25 7.18
C ILE A 412 16.68 23.93 7.03
N SER A 413 16.12 23.30 8.06
CA SER A 413 14.69 22.94 8.13
C SER A 413 14.04 23.66 9.32
N ARG A 414 12.87 24.24 9.08
CA ARG A 414 12.04 24.81 10.15
C ARG A 414 10.56 24.58 9.87
N GLY A 415 9.92 23.80 10.71
CA GLY A 415 8.58 23.31 10.43
C GLY A 415 8.56 22.50 9.14
N ASP A 416 7.59 22.79 8.27
CA ASP A 416 7.45 22.12 6.96
C ASP A 416 8.19 22.85 5.83
N ARG A 417 9.18 23.66 6.15
CA ARG A 417 9.94 24.46 5.17
C ARG A 417 11.42 24.18 5.22
N TYR A 418 12.04 24.18 4.04
CA TYR A 418 13.45 23.93 3.79
C TYR A 418 14.06 25.17 3.15
N TYR A 419 15.06 25.74 3.79
CA TYR A 419 15.69 26.99 3.36
C TYR A 419 17.05 26.70 2.77
N VAL A 420 17.29 27.24 1.59
CA VAL A 420 18.53 27.09 0.81
C VAL A 420 18.90 28.39 0.12
N VAL A 421 20.07 28.44 -0.49
CA VAL A 421 20.50 29.57 -1.34
C VAL A 421 20.34 29.15 -2.81
N VAL A 422 19.45 29.80 -3.54
CA VAL A 422 19.23 29.59 -4.98
C VAL A 422 20.08 30.54 -5.80
N GLU A 423 20.50 30.09 -6.97
CA GLU A 423 21.14 30.90 -7.99
C GLU A 423 20.07 31.34 -9.02
N ASP A 424 20.01 32.65 -9.26
CA ASP A 424 19.22 33.24 -10.33
C ASP A 424 20.15 34.19 -11.10
N GLY A 425 20.28 34.02 -12.40
CA GLY A 425 21.27 34.65 -13.31
C GLY A 425 21.85 36.00 -12.96
N ASN A 426 21.26 36.72 -12.02
CA ASN A 426 21.65 38.01 -11.49
C ASN A 426 22.22 37.97 -10.04
N GLY A 427 22.27 36.82 -9.39
CA GLY A 427 22.76 36.71 -8.00
C GLY A 427 22.26 35.47 -7.25
N HIS A 428 22.54 35.47 -5.96
CA HIS A 428 22.12 34.42 -5.05
C HIS A 428 21.08 34.94 -4.08
N TYR A 429 20.05 34.13 -3.79
CA TYR A 429 18.91 34.54 -2.96
C TYR A 429 18.54 33.41 -2.00
N VAL A 430 18.05 33.74 -0.82
CA VAL A 430 17.46 32.73 0.05
C VAL A 430 16.12 32.32 -0.48
N ALA A 431 15.86 31.03 -0.52
CA ALA A 431 14.58 30.46 -0.93
C ALA A 431 14.08 29.43 0.08
N ALA A 432 12.76 29.35 0.24
CA ALA A 432 12.09 28.37 1.06
C ALA A 432 11.27 27.44 0.17
N PHE A 433 11.41 26.15 0.40
CA PHE A 433 10.70 25.08 -0.29
C PHE A 433 9.84 24.30 0.71
N ASP A 434 8.77 23.71 0.23
CA ASP A 434 8.03 22.69 0.98
C ASP A 434 8.66 21.29 0.81
N LYS A 435 8.07 20.29 1.45
CA LYS A 435 8.50 18.90 1.38
C LYS A 435 8.43 18.29 -0.03
N ASN A 436 7.61 18.85 -0.93
CA ASN A 436 7.48 18.42 -2.31
C ASN A 436 8.44 19.13 -3.27
N LEU A 437 9.39 19.90 -2.74
CA LEU A 437 10.34 20.75 -3.46
C LEU A 437 9.67 21.85 -4.27
N VAL A 438 8.50 22.32 -3.85
CA VAL A 438 7.83 23.47 -4.45
C VAL A 438 8.30 24.74 -3.76
N LEU A 439 8.76 25.71 -4.57
CA LEU A 439 9.20 27.02 -4.08
C LEU A 439 8.03 27.77 -3.44
N GLN A 440 8.15 28.10 -2.15
CA GLN A 440 7.14 28.81 -1.37
C GLN A 440 7.41 30.32 -1.28
N SER A 441 8.66 30.70 -1.10
CA SER A 441 9.09 32.09 -1.04
C SER A 441 10.57 32.24 -1.42
N ARG A 442 10.94 33.43 -1.87
CA ARG A 442 12.32 33.80 -2.19
C ARG A 442 12.59 35.23 -1.70
N SER A 443 13.78 35.51 -1.15
CA SER A 443 14.16 36.86 -0.76
C SER A 443 14.35 37.73 -1.99
N GLU A 444 14.04 39.01 -1.84
CA GLU A 444 14.41 40.05 -2.82
C GLU A 444 15.86 40.53 -2.60
N LEU A 445 16.38 40.36 -1.38
CA LEU A 445 17.73 40.75 -1.01
C LEU A 445 18.75 39.74 -1.58
N PRO A 446 19.73 40.18 -2.39
CA PRO A 446 20.82 39.35 -2.81
C PRO A 446 21.74 39.00 -1.62
N VAL A 447 22.10 37.72 -1.51
CA VAL A 447 22.95 37.22 -0.46
C VAL A 447 24.28 36.72 -1.02
N SER A 448 25.26 36.46 -0.15
CA SER A 448 26.48 35.75 -0.52
C SER A 448 26.16 34.31 -0.95
N ALA A 449 26.83 33.78 -1.98
CA ALA A 449 26.66 32.43 -2.48
C ALA A 449 26.82 31.36 -1.38
N SER A 450 27.75 31.60 -0.45
CA SER A 450 28.08 30.71 0.67
C SER A 450 27.57 31.26 2.01
N THR A 451 26.50 32.08 1.99
CA THR A 451 25.99 32.60 3.26
C THR A 451 25.55 31.48 4.17
N PRO A 452 26.03 31.42 5.41
CA PRO A 452 25.45 30.54 6.38
C PRO A 452 24.00 30.99 6.69
N LEU A 453 23.12 30.02 6.91
CA LEU A 453 21.76 30.23 7.30
C LEU A 453 21.61 29.99 8.80
N TYR A 454 21.52 31.07 9.60
CA TYR A 454 21.39 30.94 11.03
C TYR A 454 19.95 31.17 11.50
N GLU A 455 19.45 30.18 12.17
CA GLU A 455 18.13 30.27 12.79
C GLU A 455 18.15 31.15 14.03
N THR A 456 17.26 32.13 14.08
CA THR A 456 17.02 32.96 15.26
C THR A 456 15.54 32.98 15.62
N SER A 457 15.19 33.41 16.84
CA SER A 457 13.81 33.56 17.26
C SER A 457 13.03 34.62 16.46
N GLN A 458 13.72 35.57 15.84
CA GLN A 458 13.14 36.68 15.13
C GLN A 458 13.12 36.50 13.61
N GLY A 459 13.96 35.67 13.06
CA GLY A 459 14.10 35.50 11.63
C GLY A 459 15.35 34.71 11.26
N LEU A 460 15.63 34.62 9.97
CA LEU A 460 16.77 33.97 9.38
C LEU A 460 17.91 34.98 9.20
N LEU A 461 19.01 34.80 9.94
CA LEU A 461 20.19 35.66 9.82
C LEU A 461 21.07 35.15 8.67
N VAL A 462 21.41 36.03 7.74
CA VAL A 462 22.18 35.78 6.53
C VAL A 462 23.23 36.84 6.30
N THR A 463 24.14 36.59 5.35
CA THR A 463 25.11 37.59 4.89
C THR A 463 24.69 38.09 3.50
N ASP A 464 24.50 39.39 3.31
CA ASP A 464 24.21 39.99 2.01
C ASP A 464 25.38 39.89 1.03
N SER A 465 25.18 40.22 -0.23
CA SER A 465 26.21 40.21 -1.26
C SER A 465 27.36 41.17 -1.01
N ALA A 466 27.20 42.14 -0.11
CA ALA A 466 28.21 43.09 0.31
C ALA A 466 28.99 42.67 1.59
N GLY A 467 28.62 41.50 2.16
CA GLY A 467 29.24 40.95 3.35
C GLY A 467 28.65 41.41 4.67
N ASN A 468 27.51 42.11 4.67
CA ASN A 468 26.86 42.60 5.87
C ASN A 468 25.83 41.58 6.42
N PRO A 469 25.65 41.47 7.75
CA PRO A 469 24.62 40.68 8.34
C PRO A 469 23.23 41.25 8.05
N ARG A 470 22.26 40.44 7.74
CA ARG A 470 20.87 40.80 7.47
C ARG A 470 19.92 39.79 8.12
N LEU A 471 18.81 40.28 8.62
CA LEU A 471 17.75 39.46 9.17
C LEU A 471 16.57 39.42 8.22
N LEU A 472 16.15 38.22 7.80
CA LEU A 472 14.99 38.00 6.94
C LEU A 472 13.84 37.37 7.75
N ASP A 473 12.61 37.78 7.41
CA ASP A 473 11.40 37.16 7.96
C ASP A 473 11.28 35.68 7.55
N TRP A 474 10.78 34.85 8.44
CA TRP A 474 10.66 33.40 8.19
C TRP A 474 9.66 33.00 7.09
N ASN A 475 8.62 33.78 6.90
CA ASN A 475 7.54 33.40 5.99
C ASN A 475 7.74 33.96 4.58
N ALA A 476 7.92 35.27 4.51
CA ALA A 476 8.04 36.02 3.25
C ALA A 476 9.49 36.16 2.78
N LEU A 477 10.48 35.86 3.62
CA LEU A 477 11.90 36.11 3.40
C LEU A 477 12.17 37.60 3.08
N SER A 478 11.31 38.50 3.56
CA SER A 478 11.49 39.94 3.46
C SER A 478 12.52 40.43 4.47
N LEU A 479 13.23 41.49 4.10
CA LEU A 479 14.22 42.11 4.97
C LEU A 479 13.57 42.73 6.20
N ILE A 480 14.03 42.38 7.40
CA ILE A 480 13.63 42.99 8.65
C ILE A 480 14.56 44.15 8.95
N TRP A 481 15.89 43.98 8.86
CA TRP A 481 16.94 45.01 8.95
C TRP A 481 18.25 44.57 8.30
#